data_ff9f49ec69f88e24ed75657500fc56c7
#
_entry.id   ff9f49ec69f88e24ed75657500fc56c7
#
_cell.length_a   1.000
_cell.length_b   1.000
_cell.length_c   1.000
_cell.angle_alpha   90.00
_cell.angle_beta   90.00
_cell.angle_gamma   90.00
#
_symmetry.space_group_name_H-M   'P 1'
#
loop_
_entity.id
_entity.type
_entity.pdbx_description
1 polymer ?
#
loop_
_entity_poly.entity_id
_entity_poly.type
_entity_poly.pdbx_seq_one_letter_code
_entity_poly.pdbx_strand_id
1 'polypeptide(L)'
;MLTATSVPSLWRLARVEYDDVRKRPVLLYPEGAVLLNDTGAAILKLVDGQRSVSDIARVLSEQYNGAGSADPTEILNDVTAYLSTLAARELIRDQ
;
A
#
# COMPACT_ATOMS: atom_id res chain seq x y z
N MET A 1 13.51 -0.96 7.17
CA MET A 1 13.02 -0.10 6.10
C MET A 1 12.77 -0.92 4.83
N LEU A 2 11.67 -0.69 4.15
CA LEU A 2 11.37 -1.42 2.93
C LEU A 2 12.18 -0.89 1.74
N THR A 3 12.54 -1.79 0.86
CA THR A 3 13.26 -1.46 -0.37
C THR A 3 12.45 -2.01 -1.57
N ALA A 4 12.93 -1.72 -2.78
CA ALA A 4 12.26 -2.19 -3.99
C ALA A 4 12.12 -3.71 -4.06
N THR A 5 13.05 -4.45 -3.46
CA THR A 5 13.02 -5.91 -3.46
C THR A 5 12.32 -6.52 -2.26
N SER A 6 11.90 -5.71 -1.29
CA SER A 6 11.13 -6.19 -0.15
C SER A 6 9.80 -6.75 -0.62
N VAL A 7 9.34 -7.81 0.03
CA VAL A 7 8.04 -8.42 -0.25
C VAL A 7 7.13 -8.14 0.95
N PRO A 8 6.32 -7.07 0.89
CA PRO A 8 5.51 -6.69 2.05
C PRO A 8 4.31 -7.59 2.23
N SER A 9 3.93 -7.79 3.48
CA SER A 9 2.67 -8.44 3.81
C SER A 9 1.99 -7.64 4.91
N LEU A 10 0.66 -7.66 4.88
CA LEU A 10 -0.14 -6.99 5.88
C LEU A 10 -0.09 -7.80 7.18
N TRP A 11 -0.02 -7.11 8.32
CA TRP A 11 -0.13 -7.78 9.60
C TRP A 11 -1.44 -8.58 9.63
N ARG A 12 -1.37 -9.83 10.09
CA ARG A 12 -2.52 -10.74 10.05
C ARG A 12 -3.75 -10.23 10.79
N LEU A 13 -3.56 -9.30 11.74
CA LEU A 13 -4.66 -8.70 12.50
C LEU A 13 -5.15 -7.39 11.90
N ALA A 14 -4.57 -6.97 10.79
CA ALA A 14 -5.00 -5.76 10.08
C ALA A 14 -5.75 -6.15 8.82
N ARG A 15 -6.72 -5.31 8.42
CA ARG A 15 -7.48 -5.55 7.21
C ARG A 15 -7.96 -4.23 6.62
N VAL A 16 -8.15 -4.23 5.31
CA VAL A 16 -8.68 -3.07 4.60
C VAL A 16 -10.18 -3.26 4.42
N GLU A 17 -10.96 -2.28 4.82
CA GLU A 17 -12.40 -2.30 4.65
C GLU A 17 -12.89 -0.94 4.19
N TYR A 18 -14.09 -0.90 3.64
CA TYR A 18 -14.71 0.36 3.24
C TYR A 18 -15.61 0.85 4.37
N ASP A 19 -15.41 2.09 4.81
CA ASP A 19 -16.24 2.71 5.84
C ASP A 19 -17.39 3.47 5.17
N ASP A 20 -18.61 2.92 5.30
CA ASP A 20 -19.80 3.50 4.70
C ASP A 20 -20.18 4.84 5.31
N VAL A 21 -19.85 5.07 6.56
CA VAL A 21 -20.16 6.32 7.24
C VAL A 21 -19.27 7.45 6.73
N ARG A 22 -17.97 7.18 6.66
CA ARG A 22 -16.99 8.16 6.18
C ARG A 22 -16.85 8.18 4.66
N LYS A 23 -17.42 7.19 3.97
CA LYS A 23 -17.35 7.06 2.51
C LYS A 23 -15.91 6.96 2.01
N ARG A 24 -15.09 6.15 2.69
CA ARG A 24 -13.69 5.98 2.32
C ARG A 24 -13.14 4.64 2.82
N PRO A 25 -12.08 4.13 2.18
CA PRO A 25 -11.42 2.93 2.68
C PRO A 25 -10.66 3.22 3.97
N VAL A 26 -10.59 2.21 4.84
CA VAL A 26 -9.84 2.29 6.08
C VAL A 26 -9.03 1.02 6.28
N LEU A 27 -7.90 1.14 6.96
CA LEU A 27 -7.12 0.01 7.41
C LEU A 27 -7.44 -0.18 8.89
N LEU A 28 -8.11 -1.30 9.20
CA LEU A 28 -8.50 -1.63 10.58
C LEU A 28 -7.47 -2.52 11.22
N TYR A 29 -7.20 -2.29 12.49
CA TYR A 29 -6.35 -3.13 13.31
C TYR A 29 -6.83 -3.05 14.77
N PRO A 30 -6.36 -3.95 15.67
CA PRO A 30 -6.96 -4.05 17.02
C PRO A 30 -6.97 -2.74 17.82
N GLU A 31 -6.00 -1.87 17.59
CA GLU A 31 -5.86 -0.64 18.38
C GLU A 31 -6.48 0.59 17.71
N GLY A 32 -7.03 0.44 16.51
CA GLY A 32 -7.62 1.59 15.83
C GLY A 32 -7.81 1.41 14.35
N ALA A 33 -7.76 2.51 13.63
CA ALA A 33 -7.95 2.53 12.19
C ALA A 33 -7.11 3.66 11.57
N VAL A 34 -6.66 3.41 10.35
CA VAL A 34 -5.99 4.42 9.53
C VAL A 34 -6.92 4.75 8.37
N LEU A 35 -7.25 6.02 8.21
CA LEU A 35 -8.05 6.45 7.07
C LEU A 35 -7.17 6.42 5.82
N LEU A 36 -7.69 5.83 4.76
CA LEU A 36 -6.98 5.69 3.51
C LEU A 36 -7.57 6.60 2.45
N ASN A 37 -6.74 7.03 1.52
CA ASN A 37 -7.22 7.62 0.29
C ASN A 37 -7.26 6.53 -0.78
N ASP A 38 -7.72 6.87 -1.99
CA ASP A 38 -7.85 5.88 -3.05
C ASP A 38 -6.50 5.26 -3.43
N THR A 39 -5.45 6.08 -3.45
CA THR A 39 -4.10 5.60 -3.75
C THR A 39 -3.61 4.61 -2.69
N GLY A 40 -3.78 4.94 -1.42
CA GLY A 40 -3.39 4.06 -0.32
C GLY A 40 -4.13 2.73 -0.38
N ALA A 41 -5.43 2.77 -0.65
CA ALA A 41 -6.22 1.54 -0.78
C ALA A 41 -5.73 0.71 -1.97
N ALA A 42 -5.42 1.34 -3.10
CA ALA A 42 -4.91 0.63 -4.27
C ALA A 42 -3.58 -0.07 -3.96
N ILE A 43 -2.70 0.61 -3.24
CA ILE A 43 -1.42 0.02 -2.83
C ILE A 43 -1.65 -1.20 -1.93
N LEU A 44 -2.49 -1.06 -0.92
CA LEU A 44 -2.70 -2.13 0.06
C LEU A 44 -3.40 -3.34 -0.54
N LYS A 45 -4.22 -3.17 -1.57
CA LYS A 45 -4.83 -4.30 -2.28
C LYS A 45 -3.80 -5.19 -2.95
N LEU A 46 -2.63 -4.66 -3.26
CA LEU A 46 -1.55 -5.39 -3.92
C LEU A 46 -0.54 -5.98 -2.93
N VAL A 47 -0.67 -5.67 -1.65
CA VAL A 47 0.18 -6.21 -0.60
C VAL A 47 -0.35 -7.59 -0.22
N ASP A 48 0.28 -8.64 -0.74
CA ASP A 48 -0.21 -10.01 -0.60
C ASP A 48 0.86 -10.99 -0.08
N GLY A 49 2.03 -10.49 0.32
CA GLY A 49 3.11 -11.34 0.78
C GLY A 49 3.85 -12.06 -0.34
N GLN A 50 3.54 -11.76 -1.60
CA GLN A 50 4.19 -12.37 -2.75
C GLN A 50 4.76 -11.34 -3.72
N ARG A 51 4.10 -10.21 -3.90
CA ARG A 51 4.60 -9.13 -4.75
C ARG A 51 5.66 -8.32 -4.01
N SER A 52 6.76 -8.01 -4.70
CA SER A 52 7.75 -7.07 -4.17
C SER A 52 7.19 -5.65 -4.25
N VAL A 53 7.83 -4.72 -3.55
CA VAL A 53 7.48 -3.30 -3.65
C VAL A 53 7.59 -2.83 -5.11
N SER A 54 8.62 -3.29 -5.81
CA SER A 54 8.81 -3.00 -7.22
C SER A 54 7.66 -3.51 -8.08
N ASP A 55 7.17 -4.73 -7.80
CA ASP A 55 6.02 -5.30 -8.51
C ASP A 55 4.75 -4.49 -8.27
N ILE A 56 4.53 -4.07 -7.03
CA ILE A 56 3.37 -3.23 -6.69
C ILE A 56 3.43 -1.91 -7.47
N ALA A 57 4.59 -1.27 -7.49
CA ALA A 57 4.77 -0.03 -8.21
C ALA A 57 4.52 -0.21 -9.71
N ARG A 58 4.97 -1.33 -10.27
CA ARG A 58 4.77 -1.63 -11.69
C ARG A 58 3.28 -1.78 -12.02
N VAL A 59 2.55 -2.54 -11.19
CA VAL A 59 1.10 -2.73 -11.40
C VAL A 59 0.37 -1.39 -11.33
N LEU A 60 0.70 -0.56 -10.35
CA LEU A 60 0.09 0.77 -10.23
C LEU A 60 0.43 1.65 -11.42
N SER A 61 1.68 1.60 -11.89
CA SER A 61 2.09 2.34 -13.07
C SER A 61 1.25 1.96 -14.29
N GLU A 62 0.97 0.67 -14.46
CA GLU A 62 0.13 0.19 -15.55
C GLU A 62 -1.32 0.67 -15.41
N GLN A 63 -1.86 0.67 -14.20
CA GLN A 63 -3.22 1.11 -13.95
C GLN A 63 -3.41 2.60 -14.23
N TYR A 64 -2.38 3.41 -13.97
CA TYR A 64 -2.45 4.86 -14.15
C TYR A 64 -1.81 5.33 -15.45
N ASN A 65 -1.38 4.40 -16.31
CA ASN A 65 -0.68 4.74 -17.54
C ASN A 65 -1.53 5.62 -18.47
N GLY A 66 -2.84 5.42 -18.50
CA GLY A 66 -3.74 6.22 -19.32
C GLY A 66 -4.00 7.62 -18.77
N ALA A 67 -3.65 7.88 -17.51
CA ALA A 67 -3.87 9.19 -16.90
C ALA A 67 -2.67 10.14 -17.13
N GLY A 68 -1.73 9.72 -17.96
CA GLY A 68 -0.58 10.56 -18.35
C GLY A 68 0.54 10.54 -17.33
N SER A 69 1.71 10.49 -17.80
CA SER A 69 2.98 10.94 -17.25
C SER A 69 3.39 10.60 -15.81
N ALA A 70 2.86 9.57 -15.19
CA ALA A 70 3.41 9.15 -13.90
C ALA A 70 4.77 8.47 -14.16
N ASP A 71 5.84 9.07 -13.64
CA ASP A 71 7.17 8.50 -13.75
C ASP A 71 7.24 7.22 -12.92
N PRO A 72 7.64 6.06 -13.49
CA PRO A 72 7.75 4.82 -12.72
C PRO A 72 8.65 4.93 -11.48
N THR A 73 9.71 5.75 -11.56
CA THR A 73 10.59 5.97 -10.42
C THR A 73 9.87 6.72 -9.30
N GLU A 74 9.06 7.71 -9.63
CA GLU A 74 8.28 8.44 -8.64
C GLU A 74 7.25 7.53 -7.99
N ILE A 75 6.59 6.70 -8.77
CA ILE A 75 5.60 5.75 -8.24
C ILE A 75 6.29 4.79 -7.27
N LEU A 76 7.44 4.25 -7.65
CA LEU A 76 8.19 3.35 -6.77
C LEU A 76 8.58 4.04 -5.46
N ASN A 77 9.05 5.29 -5.54
CA ASN A 77 9.42 6.04 -4.35
C ASN A 77 8.22 6.31 -3.46
N ASP A 78 7.08 6.67 -4.04
CA ASP A 78 5.84 6.93 -3.29
C ASP A 78 5.32 5.67 -2.62
N VAL A 79 5.33 4.54 -3.32
CA VAL A 79 4.89 3.26 -2.76
C VAL A 79 5.81 2.85 -1.62
N THR A 80 7.13 2.96 -1.83
CA THR A 80 8.12 2.61 -0.80
C THR A 80 7.93 3.47 0.45
N ALA A 81 7.77 4.77 0.28
CA ALA A 81 7.57 5.69 1.40
C ALA A 81 6.28 5.39 2.15
N TYR A 82 5.20 5.15 1.41
CA TYR A 82 3.91 4.86 2.02
C TYR A 82 3.95 3.57 2.84
N LEU A 83 4.46 2.50 2.24
CA LEU A 83 4.55 1.21 2.92
C LEU A 83 5.54 1.25 4.10
N SER A 84 6.63 2.01 3.98
CA SER A 84 7.58 2.16 5.08
C SER A 84 6.94 2.88 6.27
N THR A 85 6.08 3.85 6.02
CA THR A 85 5.34 4.53 7.08
C THR A 85 4.46 3.54 7.84
N LEU A 86 3.77 2.65 7.13
CA LEU A 86 2.94 1.62 7.77
C LEU A 86 3.79 0.56 8.46
N ALA A 87 4.95 0.22 7.89
CA ALA A 87 5.86 -0.73 8.50
C ALA A 87 6.41 -0.20 9.83
N ALA A 88 6.67 1.11 9.91
CA ALA A 88 7.11 1.73 11.16
C ALA A 88 6.06 1.62 12.26
N ARG A 89 4.79 1.46 11.89
CA ARG A 89 3.68 1.22 12.80
C ARG A 89 3.38 -0.26 12.99
N GLU A 90 4.23 -1.11 12.44
CA GLU A 90 4.12 -2.58 12.53
C GLU A 90 2.87 -3.15 11.87
N LEU A 91 2.25 -2.40 10.96
CA LEU A 91 1.08 -2.85 10.20
C LEU A 91 1.47 -3.62 8.94
N ILE A 92 2.68 -3.42 8.47
CA ILE A 92 3.25 -4.09 7.29
C ILE A 92 4.56 -4.75 7.72
N ARG A 93 4.80 -5.96 7.22
CA ARG A 93 6.04 -6.69 7.46
C ARG A 93 6.72 -7.03 6.15
N ASP A 94 8.05 -7.11 6.18
CA ASP A 94 8.84 -7.60 5.06
C ASP A 94 8.96 -9.12 5.18
N GLN A 95 8.57 -9.82 4.15
CA GLN A 95 8.65 -11.28 4.12
C GLN A 95 10.07 -11.77 3.93
#